data_5fa000e7f9ce89c5ede1234cbbad0452
#
_entry.id   5fa000e7f9ce89c5ede1234cbbad0452
#
_cell.length_a   1.000
_cell.length_b   1.000
_cell.length_c   1.000
_cell.angle_alpha   90.00
_cell.angle_beta   90.00
_cell.angle_gamma   90.00
#
_symmetry.space_group_name_H-M   'P 1'
#
loop_
_entity.id
_entity.type
_entity.pdbx_description
1 polymer ?
#
loop_
_entity_poly.entity_id
_entity_poly.type
_entity_poly.pdbx_seq_one_letter_code
_entity_poly.pdbx_strand_id
1 'polypeptide(L)'
;MKKILALVAIVAKFVGCCNCGKKEAASFDKFNSVVYELNIRQATVEGTFAAAEKYLPELKEMGVDIVWLMPISPIGVLDRKGLLGSYYSIIDYKAINPEFGTMEDFQSFLNTAHDLGLKVILDWVANHTSRDANWWNEGKKDWYVMDWEKDLPIVEYDWTDIAKLNYKNEDMRLAMIDALKFWVEMGVDGYRCDVAMNVPADFWAEAWKQVREINPDVYLLAEGEETWLHECGFEATYAWELHHIFNAMAKGGSETKNVAGDGTIKTDAKYVKDLKEYLERDDEKYPAPAMRLMFTSNHDENSWAGTEFERMGDAHKTFAALTFVLPKSQPLIYTGQEIGLNRRLAFFEKDSIEELVDLEYGKEFRNFYKSLTKFRHANSVLAAGANVAPMVYVEDAPEAVLAFTRENEDNKVLCIFNFSAEPQSLTLTENAAGDYNCICGEERSYKAGDVVELEPWAYMLLSK
;
A
#
# COMPACT_ATOMS: atom_id res chain seq x y z
N MET A 1 83.54 -5.25 -24.17
CA MET A 1 82.81 -4.04 -23.79
C MET A 1 81.66 -3.85 -24.79
N LYS A 2 80.45 -4.35 -24.51
CA LYS A 2 79.31 -4.18 -25.37
C LYS A 2 78.23 -3.42 -24.58
N LYS A 3 77.88 -2.23 -25.08
CA LYS A 3 76.83 -1.40 -24.51
C LYS A 3 75.48 -1.93 -24.98
N ILE A 4 74.59 -2.23 -24.07
CA ILE A 4 73.21 -2.58 -24.33
C ILE A 4 72.40 -1.30 -24.12
N LEU A 5 71.76 -0.82 -25.21
CA LEU A 5 70.73 0.24 -25.16
C LEU A 5 69.41 -0.38 -24.72
N ALA A 6 68.83 0.12 -23.65
CA ALA A 6 67.45 -0.17 -23.25
C ALA A 6 66.49 0.82 -23.93
N LEU A 7 65.56 0.30 -24.71
CA LEU A 7 64.47 1.03 -25.32
C LEU A 7 63.31 1.09 -24.30
N VAL A 8 63.00 2.30 -23.85
CA VAL A 8 61.80 2.53 -23.00
C VAL A 8 60.65 2.92 -23.91
N ALA A 9 59.67 2.00 -24.02
CA ALA A 9 58.41 2.26 -24.70
C ALA A 9 57.45 3.00 -23.75
N ILE A 10 57.14 4.22 -24.06
CA ILE A 10 56.10 5.02 -23.37
C ILE A 10 54.75 4.60 -23.97
N VAL A 11 53.95 3.88 -23.19
CA VAL A 11 52.53 3.62 -23.52
C VAL A 11 51.69 4.77 -22.93
N ALA A 12 51.29 5.68 -23.78
CA ALA A 12 50.28 6.71 -23.43
C ALA A 12 48.90 6.05 -23.32
N LYS A 13 48.40 5.93 -22.08
CA LYS A 13 47.00 5.56 -21.82
C LYS A 13 46.12 6.78 -22.12
N PHE A 14 45.38 6.74 -23.19
CA PHE A 14 44.21 7.61 -23.39
C PHE A 14 43.13 7.16 -22.41
N VAL A 15 42.97 7.86 -21.29
CA VAL A 15 41.77 7.78 -20.45
C VAL A 15 40.74 8.68 -21.06
N GLY A 16 39.89 8.12 -21.90
CA GLY A 16 38.69 8.82 -22.36
C GLY A 16 37.72 8.93 -21.19
N CYS A 17 37.60 10.12 -20.59
CA CYS A 17 36.50 10.47 -19.70
C CYS A 17 35.20 10.53 -20.50
N CYS A 18 34.51 9.42 -20.65
CA CYS A 18 33.07 9.45 -20.88
C CYS A 18 32.39 9.80 -19.55
N ASN A 19 32.22 11.10 -19.32
CA ASN A 19 31.32 11.61 -18.30
C ASN A 19 29.88 11.39 -18.79
N CYS A 20 29.42 10.15 -18.76
CA CYS A 20 27.99 9.87 -18.80
C CYS A 20 27.47 10.28 -17.41
N GLY A 21 26.89 11.47 -17.33
CA GLY A 21 26.19 11.93 -16.14
C GLY A 21 25.11 10.89 -15.78
N LYS A 22 25.43 10.00 -14.84
CA LYS A 22 24.40 9.30 -14.12
C LYS A 22 23.58 10.40 -13.45
N LYS A 23 22.33 10.62 -13.91
CA LYS A 23 21.33 11.28 -13.07
C LYS A 23 21.36 10.48 -11.78
N GLU A 24 21.72 11.12 -10.68
CA GLU A 24 21.47 10.53 -9.36
C GLU A 24 19.99 10.16 -9.36
N ALA A 25 19.70 8.86 -9.17
CA ALA A 25 18.35 8.42 -8.96
C ALA A 25 17.84 9.18 -7.73
N ALA A 26 16.70 9.84 -7.85
CA ALA A 26 16.10 10.54 -6.72
C ALA A 26 16.04 9.55 -5.55
N SER A 27 16.50 9.96 -4.37
CA SER A 27 16.47 9.12 -3.18
C SER A 27 15.01 8.74 -2.89
N PHE A 28 14.78 7.48 -2.55
CA PHE A 28 13.45 7.00 -2.15
C PHE A 28 12.94 7.79 -0.93
N ASP A 29 11.80 8.46 -1.11
CA ASP A 29 11.11 9.18 -0.03
C ASP A 29 9.89 8.38 0.42
N LYS A 30 10.02 7.60 1.49
CA LYS A 30 8.93 6.79 2.05
C LYS A 30 7.71 7.63 2.47
N PHE A 31 7.91 8.89 2.83
CA PHE A 31 6.84 9.77 3.29
C PHE A 31 5.98 10.35 2.17
N ASN A 32 6.50 10.35 0.94
CA ASN A 32 5.76 10.78 -0.25
C ASN A 32 5.44 9.62 -1.20
N SER A 33 5.64 8.37 -0.76
CA SER A 33 5.50 7.18 -1.58
C SER A 33 4.05 6.75 -1.80
N VAL A 34 3.85 6.01 -2.89
CA VAL A 34 2.59 5.36 -3.29
C VAL A 34 2.81 3.86 -3.32
N VAL A 35 1.91 3.11 -2.66
CA VAL A 35 1.95 1.65 -2.59
C VAL A 35 1.03 1.05 -3.66
N TYR A 36 1.52 0.01 -4.33
CA TYR A 36 0.72 -0.84 -5.21
C TYR A 36 0.70 -2.27 -4.66
N GLU A 37 -0.48 -2.78 -4.36
CA GLU A 37 -0.68 -4.16 -3.90
C GLU A 37 -0.80 -5.08 -5.11
N LEU A 38 0.22 -5.93 -5.31
CA LEU A 38 0.33 -6.83 -6.46
C LEU A 38 -0.03 -8.27 -6.07
N ASN A 39 -1.09 -8.78 -6.68
CA ASN A 39 -1.47 -10.18 -6.62
C ASN A 39 -0.84 -10.95 -7.79
N ILE A 40 0.23 -11.69 -7.53
CA ILE A 40 0.96 -12.45 -8.58
C ILE A 40 0.06 -13.45 -9.29
N ARG A 41 -0.81 -14.18 -8.55
CA ARG A 41 -1.74 -15.16 -9.14
C ARG A 41 -2.68 -14.56 -10.17
N GLN A 42 -3.06 -13.28 -9.99
CA GLN A 42 -4.17 -12.67 -10.71
C GLN A 42 -3.75 -11.49 -11.61
N ALA A 43 -2.50 -11.05 -11.54
CA ALA A 43 -2.01 -9.94 -12.38
C ALA A 43 -1.94 -10.34 -13.87
N THR A 44 -1.62 -11.60 -14.16
CA THR A 44 -1.44 -12.12 -15.53
C THR A 44 -2.18 -13.44 -15.71
N VAL A 45 -2.35 -13.85 -16.98
CA VAL A 45 -2.93 -15.16 -17.33
C VAL A 45 -2.07 -16.28 -16.75
N GLU A 46 -0.74 -16.19 -16.83
CA GLU A 46 0.18 -17.18 -16.27
C GLU A 46 0.15 -17.17 -14.74
N GLY A 47 0.07 -15.99 -14.13
CA GLY A 47 0.11 -15.80 -12.68
C GLY A 47 1.46 -16.15 -12.06
N THR A 48 2.54 -15.76 -12.73
CA THR A 48 3.92 -16.05 -12.33
C THR A 48 4.75 -14.77 -12.18
N PHE A 49 5.86 -14.83 -11.43
CA PHE A 49 6.81 -13.72 -11.33
C PHE A 49 7.35 -13.29 -12.70
N ALA A 50 7.73 -14.25 -13.55
CA ALA A 50 8.26 -13.96 -14.89
C ALA A 50 7.25 -13.22 -15.79
N ALA A 51 5.95 -13.49 -15.62
CA ALA A 51 4.91 -12.76 -16.34
C ALA A 51 4.65 -11.39 -15.70
N ALA A 52 4.53 -11.34 -14.38
CA ALA A 52 4.27 -10.10 -13.63
C ALA A 52 5.43 -9.08 -13.72
N GLU A 53 6.68 -9.53 -13.89
CA GLU A 53 7.84 -8.67 -14.10
C GLU A 53 7.64 -7.67 -15.25
N LYS A 54 6.88 -8.05 -16.28
CA LYS A 54 6.57 -7.18 -17.42
C LYS A 54 5.69 -5.98 -17.08
N TYR A 55 4.97 -6.04 -15.96
CA TYR A 55 4.16 -4.92 -15.45
C TYR A 55 4.94 -3.86 -14.69
N LEU A 56 6.12 -4.19 -14.18
CA LEU A 56 6.92 -3.26 -13.36
C LEU A 56 7.22 -1.93 -14.05
N PRO A 57 7.56 -1.88 -15.35
CA PRO A 57 7.75 -0.61 -16.04
C PRO A 57 6.50 0.26 -16.08
N GLU A 58 5.31 -0.34 -16.25
CA GLU A 58 4.04 0.38 -16.25
C GLU A 58 3.69 0.93 -14.87
N LEU A 59 3.91 0.15 -13.81
CA LEU A 59 3.73 0.61 -12.43
C LEU A 59 4.66 1.78 -12.13
N LYS A 60 5.93 1.71 -12.56
CA LYS A 60 6.87 2.83 -12.42
C LYS A 60 6.43 4.05 -13.20
N GLU A 61 5.97 3.89 -14.43
CA GLU A 61 5.45 5.00 -15.25
C GLU A 61 4.20 5.63 -14.62
N MET A 62 3.37 4.84 -13.96
CA MET A 62 2.21 5.33 -13.21
C MET A 62 2.62 6.11 -11.95
N GLY A 63 3.87 5.95 -11.47
CA GLY A 63 4.41 6.65 -10.30
C GLY A 63 4.30 5.84 -9.01
N VAL A 64 4.20 4.52 -9.10
CA VAL A 64 4.32 3.62 -7.93
C VAL A 64 5.75 3.68 -7.40
N ASP A 65 5.91 3.60 -6.10
CA ASP A 65 7.20 3.58 -5.41
C ASP A 65 7.45 2.25 -4.70
N ILE A 66 6.41 1.68 -4.09
CA ILE A 66 6.46 0.43 -3.34
C ILE A 66 5.50 -0.58 -3.99
N VAL A 67 6.02 -1.74 -4.37
CA VAL A 67 5.22 -2.90 -4.77
C VAL A 67 5.10 -3.82 -3.55
N TRP A 68 3.89 -3.92 -3.01
CA TRP A 68 3.55 -4.89 -1.99
C TRP A 68 3.05 -6.17 -2.64
N LEU A 69 3.82 -7.25 -2.55
CA LEU A 69 3.43 -8.57 -3.00
C LEU A 69 2.54 -9.25 -1.97
N MET A 70 1.33 -9.65 -2.35
CA MET A 70 0.53 -10.59 -1.54
C MET A 70 1.35 -11.85 -1.25
N PRO A 71 0.99 -12.68 -0.23
CA PRO A 71 1.86 -13.77 0.21
C PRO A 71 2.33 -14.67 -0.93
N ILE A 72 3.64 -14.88 -1.00
CA ILE A 72 4.32 -15.60 -2.07
C ILE A 72 4.72 -17.03 -1.70
N SER A 73 4.45 -17.45 -0.48
CA SER A 73 4.82 -18.74 0.07
C SER A 73 3.92 -19.88 -0.43
N PRO A 74 4.37 -21.15 -0.40
CA PRO A 74 3.53 -22.29 -0.70
C PRO A 74 2.31 -22.36 0.21
N ILE A 75 1.18 -22.80 -0.34
CA ILE A 75 -0.14 -22.77 0.31
C ILE A 75 -0.51 -24.17 0.81
N GLY A 76 -1.02 -24.27 2.06
CA GLY A 76 -1.50 -25.50 2.67
C GLY A 76 -2.52 -26.27 1.83
N VAL A 77 -2.58 -27.59 2.02
CA VAL A 77 -3.51 -28.48 1.32
C VAL A 77 -4.59 -28.99 2.27
N LEU A 78 -4.26 -29.15 3.56
CA LEU A 78 -5.21 -29.62 4.56
C LEU A 78 -6.27 -28.55 4.83
N ASP A 79 -7.52 -28.93 4.67
CA ASP A 79 -8.70 -28.05 4.80
C ASP A 79 -8.69 -26.82 3.89
N ARG A 80 -7.98 -26.92 2.75
CA ARG A 80 -7.84 -25.86 1.73
C ARG A 80 -9.21 -25.38 1.25
N LYS A 81 -9.38 -24.07 1.21
CA LYS A 81 -10.56 -23.41 0.63
C LYS A 81 -10.37 -23.24 -0.88
N GLY A 82 -11.37 -23.59 -1.69
CA GLY A 82 -11.31 -23.55 -3.15
C GLY A 82 -10.26 -24.48 -3.75
N LEU A 83 -9.92 -24.28 -5.03
CA LEU A 83 -8.94 -25.13 -5.72
C LEU A 83 -7.49 -24.79 -5.36
N LEU A 84 -7.18 -23.49 -5.27
CA LEU A 84 -5.81 -23.01 -5.08
C LEU A 84 -5.50 -22.58 -3.64
N GLY A 85 -6.52 -22.45 -2.79
CA GLY A 85 -6.37 -22.09 -1.39
C GLY A 85 -6.09 -20.61 -1.12
N SER A 86 -6.08 -20.28 0.15
CA SER A 86 -5.77 -18.95 0.66
C SER A 86 -4.27 -18.68 0.57
N TYR A 87 -3.88 -17.52 0.08
CA TYR A 87 -2.50 -17.01 0.12
C TYR A 87 -1.94 -16.97 1.55
N TYR A 88 -2.82 -16.80 2.54
CA TYR A 88 -2.48 -16.65 3.95
C TYR A 88 -2.33 -18.00 4.68
N SER A 89 -2.54 -19.14 4.02
CA SER A 89 -2.33 -20.48 4.58
C SER A 89 -0.91 -20.98 4.28
N ILE A 90 0.08 -20.51 5.04
CA ILE A 90 1.52 -20.62 4.77
C ILE A 90 2.06 -22.01 5.13
N ILE A 91 2.70 -22.72 4.19
CA ILE A 91 3.43 -23.97 4.47
C ILE A 91 4.87 -23.70 4.94
N ASP A 92 5.57 -22.81 4.23
CA ASP A 92 7.00 -22.54 4.43
C ASP A 92 7.31 -21.07 4.23
N TYR A 93 7.84 -20.43 5.25
CA TYR A 93 8.17 -19.00 5.22
C TYR A 93 9.39 -18.64 4.36
N LYS A 94 10.22 -19.62 3.96
CA LYS A 94 11.44 -19.40 3.18
C LYS A 94 11.36 -19.97 1.76
N ALA A 95 10.17 -20.33 1.30
CA ALA A 95 9.96 -20.91 -0.01
C ALA A 95 9.01 -20.07 -0.88
N ILE A 96 9.16 -20.17 -2.18
CA ILE A 96 8.25 -19.60 -3.18
C ILE A 96 7.17 -20.62 -3.51
N ASN A 97 5.93 -20.15 -3.65
CA ASN A 97 4.82 -20.95 -4.17
C ASN A 97 5.17 -21.43 -5.59
N PRO A 98 5.21 -22.76 -5.85
CA PRO A 98 5.53 -23.28 -7.17
C PRO A 98 4.61 -22.80 -8.30
N GLU A 99 3.39 -22.35 -7.96
CA GLU A 99 2.48 -21.74 -8.94
C GLU A 99 3.00 -20.40 -9.48
N PHE A 100 3.83 -19.68 -8.71
CA PHE A 100 4.37 -18.37 -9.05
C PHE A 100 5.72 -18.44 -9.75
N GLY A 101 6.38 -19.60 -9.73
CA GLY A 101 7.70 -19.83 -10.32
C GLY A 101 8.73 -20.32 -9.31
N THR A 102 9.99 -20.01 -9.57
CA THR A 102 11.13 -20.41 -8.75
C THR A 102 11.70 -19.26 -7.93
N MET A 103 12.66 -19.53 -7.06
CA MET A 103 13.42 -18.51 -6.32
C MET A 103 14.21 -17.60 -7.29
N GLU A 104 14.70 -18.17 -8.39
CA GLU A 104 15.39 -17.43 -9.45
C GLU A 104 14.45 -16.47 -10.18
N ASP A 105 13.20 -16.87 -10.45
CA ASP A 105 12.18 -16.00 -11.04
C ASP A 105 11.84 -14.83 -10.10
N PHE A 106 11.69 -15.11 -8.81
CA PHE A 106 11.49 -14.06 -7.81
C PHE A 106 12.69 -13.09 -7.75
N GLN A 107 13.92 -13.60 -7.76
CA GLN A 107 15.12 -12.76 -7.73
C GLN A 107 15.24 -11.91 -9.01
N SER A 108 14.84 -12.42 -10.17
CA SER A 108 14.76 -11.65 -11.42
C SER A 108 13.76 -10.50 -11.29
N PHE A 109 12.55 -10.79 -10.79
CA PHE A 109 11.51 -9.80 -10.52
C PHE A 109 12.01 -8.70 -9.57
N LEU A 110 12.66 -9.09 -8.46
CA LEU A 110 13.20 -8.15 -7.45
C LEU A 110 14.29 -7.26 -8.06
N ASN A 111 15.21 -7.83 -8.81
CA ASN A 111 16.27 -7.06 -9.48
C ASN A 111 15.70 -6.08 -10.49
N THR A 112 14.73 -6.50 -11.32
CA THR A 112 14.06 -5.62 -12.28
C THR A 112 13.30 -4.48 -11.59
N ALA A 113 12.62 -4.77 -10.46
CA ALA A 113 11.98 -3.73 -9.66
C ALA A 113 13.00 -2.70 -9.14
N HIS A 114 14.12 -3.16 -8.60
CA HIS A 114 15.19 -2.29 -8.10
C HIS A 114 15.86 -1.47 -9.21
N ASP A 115 16.09 -2.05 -10.39
CA ASP A 115 16.65 -1.35 -11.56
C ASP A 115 15.73 -0.21 -12.03
N LEU A 116 14.42 -0.36 -11.84
CA LEU A 116 13.42 0.67 -12.09
C LEU A 116 13.28 1.67 -10.92
N GLY A 117 13.96 1.45 -9.79
CA GLY A 117 13.85 2.26 -8.59
C GLY A 117 12.54 2.05 -7.82
N LEU A 118 11.93 0.88 -7.96
CA LEU A 118 10.81 0.42 -7.14
C LEU A 118 11.34 -0.28 -5.87
N LYS A 119 10.61 -0.18 -4.78
CA LYS A 119 10.78 -0.99 -3.58
C LYS A 119 9.84 -2.17 -3.62
N VAL A 120 10.27 -3.32 -3.10
CA VAL A 120 9.45 -4.53 -3.01
C VAL A 120 9.31 -4.96 -1.56
N ILE A 121 8.07 -5.04 -1.08
CA ILE A 121 7.76 -5.54 0.26
C ILE A 121 6.92 -6.81 0.16
N LEU A 122 7.08 -7.71 1.12
CA LEU A 122 6.33 -8.96 1.20
C LEU A 122 5.21 -8.85 2.21
N ASP A 123 4.08 -9.48 1.87
CA ASP A 123 3.05 -9.75 2.86
C ASP A 123 3.53 -10.84 3.82
N TRP A 124 3.48 -10.54 5.11
CA TRP A 124 4.03 -11.39 6.16
C TRP A 124 2.96 -11.88 7.13
N VAL A 125 2.65 -13.16 7.03
CA VAL A 125 1.61 -13.82 7.83
C VAL A 125 2.23 -14.36 9.13
N ALA A 126 2.37 -13.52 10.14
CA ALA A 126 3.02 -13.89 11.39
C ALA A 126 2.10 -14.57 12.41
N ASN A 127 0.78 -14.35 12.34
CA ASN A 127 -0.16 -14.84 13.32
C ASN A 127 -0.38 -16.38 13.27
N HIS A 128 -0.27 -16.98 12.09
CA HIS A 128 -0.64 -18.37 11.85
C HIS A 128 0.11 -18.99 10.66
N THR A 129 0.05 -20.31 10.54
CA THR A 129 0.48 -21.06 9.36
C THR A 129 -0.69 -21.83 8.78
N SER A 130 -0.46 -22.59 7.68
CA SER A 130 -1.36 -23.67 7.30
C SER A 130 -1.37 -24.78 8.37
N ARG A 131 -2.40 -25.62 8.35
CA ARG A 131 -2.52 -26.77 9.28
C ARG A 131 -1.58 -27.92 8.96
N ASP A 132 -1.01 -27.93 7.75
CA ASP A 132 0.00 -28.88 7.26
C ASP A 132 1.35 -28.20 6.99
N ALA A 133 1.63 -27.11 7.68
CA ALA A 133 2.92 -26.40 7.59
C ALA A 133 4.11 -27.31 7.94
N ASN A 134 5.28 -26.98 7.39
CA ASN A 134 6.52 -27.72 7.65
C ASN A 134 6.79 -27.84 9.15
N TRP A 135 6.62 -26.78 9.92
CA TRP A 135 6.83 -26.79 11.39
C TRP A 135 5.89 -27.77 12.10
N TRP A 136 4.61 -27.87 11.67
CA TRP A 136 3.67 -28.85 12.20
C TRP A 136 4.09 -30.28 11.87
N ASN A 137 4.47 -30.53 10.61
CA ASN A 137 4.89 -31.85 10.12
C ASN A 137 6.23 -32.32 10.74
N GLU A 138 7.08 -31.38 11.17
CA GLU A 138 8.31 -31.65 11.95
C GLU A 138 8.02 -31.99 13.42
N GLY A 139 6.76 -32.00 13.84
CA GLY A 139 6.36 -32.37 15.21
C GLY A 139 6.46 -31.24 16.23
N LYS A 140 6.60 -29.97 15.81
CA LYS A 140 6.75 -28.79 16.68
C LYS A 140 5.39 -28.32 17.21
N LYS A 141 4.64 -29.22 17.87
CA LYS A 141 3.28 -28.93 18.35
C LYS A 141 3.22 -27.78 19.36
N ASP A 142 4.24 -27.60 20.18
CA ASP A 142 4.37 -26.53 21.18
C ASP A 142 4.61 -25.13 20.56
N TRP A 143 4.92 -25.08 19.24
CA TRP A 143 4.97 -23.84 18.47
C TRP A 143 3.60 -23.30 18.13
N TYR A 144 2.53 -24.06 18.40
CA TYR A 144 1.14 -23.71 18.13
C TYR A 144 0.33 -23.54 19.41
N VAL A 145 -0.69 -22.73 19.35
CA VAL A 145 -1.71 -22.69 20.42
C VAL A 145 -2.59 -23.91 20.26
N MET A 146 -2.53 -24.82 21.22
CA MET A 146 -3.12 -26.16 21.12
C MET A 146 -4.44 -26.28 21.85
N ASP A 147 -5.41 -26.95 21.24
CA ASP A 147 -6.50 -27.66 21.92
C ASP A 147 -5.98 -29.07 22.26
N TRP A 148 -5.47 -29.23 23.49
CA TRP A 148 -4.85 -30.49 23.93
C TRP A 148 -5.85 -31.61 24.09
N GLU A 149 -7.16 -31.33 24.19
CA GLU A 149 -8.19 -32.39 24.26
C GLU A 149 -8.36 -33.06 22.89
N LYS A 150 -8.20 -32.30 21.82
CA LYS A 150 -8.28 -32.78 20.43
C LYS A 150 -6.92 -33.12 19.83
N ASP A 151 -5.83 -32.78 20.51
CA ASP A 151 -4.46 -32.86 19.98
C ASP A 151 -4.28 -32.12 18.61
N LEU A 152 -4.93 -30.96 18.47
CA LEU A 152 -4.94 -30.14 17.27
C LEU A 152 -4.65 -28.67 17.61
N PRO A 153 -4.03 -27.91 16.69
CA PRO A 153 -3.92 -26.47 16.86
C PRO A 153 -5.30 -25.81 16.79
N ILE A 154 -5.47 -24.71 17.53
CA ILE A 154 -6.68 -23.91 17.40
C ILE A 154 -6.72 -23.21 16.04
N VAL A 155 -7.92 -23.02 15.53
CA VAL A 155 -8.21 -22.09 14.43
C VAL A 155 -8.70 -20.77 15.01
N GLU A 156 -8.54 -19.69 14.26
CA GLU A 156 -9.14 -18.39 14.61
C GLU A 156 -10.32 -18.11 13.68
N TYR A 157 -11.35 -17.53 14.24
CA TYR A 157 -12.56 -17.16 13.49
C TYR A 157 -13.11 -18.36 12.69
N ASP A 158 -13.45 -18.14 11.43
CA ASP A 158 -13.86 -19.17 10.46
C ASP A 158 -12.71 -19.60 9.51
N TRP A 159 -11.46 -19.29 9.88
CA TRP A 159 -10.26 -19.63 9.10
C TRP A 159 -9.83 -21.08 9.36
N THR A 160 -10.61 -22.01 8.86
CA THR A 160 -10.45 -23.46 9.16
C THR A 160 -9.18 -24.08 8.57
N ASP A 161 -8.54 -23.40 7.63
CA ASP A 161 -7.33 -23.82 6.92
C ASP A 161 -6.03 -23.33 7.57
N ILE A 162 -6.11 -22.70 8.76
CA ILE A 162 -4.94 -22.17 9.46
C ILE A 162 -4.74 -22.81 10.86
N ALA A 163 -3.54 -22.63 11.40
CA ALA A 163 -3.14 -23.03 12.74
C ALA A 163 -2.43 -21.88 13.45
N LYS A 164 -2.98 -21.41 14.58
CA LYS A 164 -2.46 -20.27 15.32
C LYS A 164 -1.10 -20.55 15.96
N LEU A 165 -0.14 -19.63 15.77
CA LEU A 165 1.20 -19.71 16.35
C LEU A 165 1.24 -19.27 17.81
N ASN A 166 2.13 -19.91 18.58
CA ASN A 166 2.31 -19.69 20.02
C ASN A 166 3.54 -18.81 20.29
N TYR A 167 3.34 -17.52 20.43
CA TYR A 167 4.41 -16.55 20.72
C TYR A 167 5.01 -16.63 22.13
N LYS A 168 4.56 -17.59 22.97
CA LYS A 168 5.23 -17.92 24.22
C LYS A 168 6.39 -18.89 24.02
N ASN A 169 6.52 -19.49 22.84
CA ASN A 169 7.61 -20.39 22.48
C ASN A 169 8.76 -19.59 21.84
N GLU A 170 9.90 -19.55 22.52
CA GLU A 170 11.07 -18.79 22.07
C GLU A 170 11.70 -19.34 20.78
N ASP A 171 11.73 -20.67 20.60
CA ASP A 171 12.29 -21.26 19.39
C ASP A 171 11.46 -20.92 18.16
N MET A 172 10.12 -20.86 18.30
CA MET A 172 9.23 -20.40 17.24
C MET A 172 9.48 -18.93 16.90
N ARG A 173 9.63 -18.06 17.93
CA ARG A 173 9.96 -16.63 17.72
C ARG A 173 11.26 -16.47 16.95
N LEU A 174 12.32 -17.20 17.35
CA LEU A 174 13.61 -17.16 16.67
C LEU A 174 13.53 -17.65 15.22
N ALA A 175 12.77 -18.71 14.96
CA ALA A 175 12.57 -19.21 13.60
C ALA A 175 11.78 -18.22 12.71
N MET A 176 10.80 -17.52 13.28
CA MET A 176 10.05 -16.47 12.57
C MET A 176 10.96 -15.28 12.24
N ILE A 177 11.81 -14.83 13.17
CA ILE A 177 12.79 -13.77 12.94
C ILE A 177 13.83 -14.18 11.89
N ASP A 178 14.30 -15.43 11.94
CA ASP A 178 15.24 -15.97 10.95
C ASP A 178 14.64 -16.02 9.55
N ALA A 179 13.35 -16.29 9.44
CA ALA A 179 12.64 -16.22 8.16
C ALA A 179 12.50 -14.77 7.64
N LEU A 180 12.20 -13.79 8.50
CA LEU A 180 12.22 -12.36 8.13
C LEU A 180 13.61 -11.92 7.65
N LYS A 181 14.65 -12.29 8.35
CA LYS A 181 16.04 -11.95 7.98
C LYS A 181 16.43 -12.53 6.63
N PHE A 182 16.05 -13.79 6.35
CA PHE A 182 16.31 -14.46 5.07
C PHE A 182 15.87 -13.62 3.86
N TRP A 183 14.66 -13.05 3.87
CA TRP A 183 14.18 -12.26 2.75
C TRP A 183 14.84 -10.89 2.63
N VAL A 184 15.16 -10.25 3.75
CA VAL A 184 15.91 -8.98 3.73
C VAL A 184 17.34 -9.18 3.24
N GLU A 185 18.00 -10.30 3.61
CA GLU A 185 19.30 -10.69 3.06
C GLU A 185 19.25 -10.95 1.54
N MET A 186 18.11 -11.39 1.02
CA MET A 186 17.87 -11.52 -0.42
C MET A 186 17.59 -10.19 -1.13
N GLY A 187 17.40 -9.10 -0.40
CA GLY A 187 17.19 -7.77 -0.95
C GLY A 187 15.74 -7.26 -0.87
N VAL A 188 14.84 -7.95 -0.19
CA VAL A 188 13.48 -7.43 0.07
C VAL A 188 13.54 -6.17 0.90
N ASP A 189 12.78 -5.14 0.51
CA ASP A 189 12.85 -3.80 1.11
C ASP A 189 11.97 -3.63 2.35
N GLY A 190 11.10 -4.60 2.66
CA GLY A 190 10.22 -4.48 3.82
C GLY A 190 9.08 -5.47 3.87
N TYR A 191 8.13 -5.19 4.75
CA TYR A 191 6.99 -6.07 5.01
C TYR A 191 5.68 -5.31 5.21
N ARG A 192 4.60 -5.90 4.71
CA ARG A 192 3.24 -5.66 5.20
C ARG A 192 2.87 -6.83 6.10
N CYS A 193 2.58 -6.58 7.37
CA CYS A 193 2.30 -7.65 8.32
C CYS A 193 0.80 -7.85 8.50
N ASP A 194 0.35 -9.04 8.13
CA ASP A 194 -1.03 -9.51 8.23
C ASP A 194 -1.48 -9.58 9.70
N VAL A 195 -2.68 -9.07 9.99
CA VAL A 195 -3.28 -8.99 11.33
C VAL A 195 -2.25 -8.70 12.43
N ALA A 196 -1.40 -7.71 12.21
CA ALA A 196 -0.23 -7.40 13.05
C ALA A 196 -0.59 -7.19 14.52
N MET A 197 -1.81 -6.73 14.80
CA MET A 197 -2.34 -6.52 16.15
C MET A 197 -2.55 -7.82 16.94
N ASN A 198 -2.63 -8.97 16.27
CA ASN A 198 -2.77 -10.29 16.92
C ASN A 198 -1.42 -10.89 17.36
N VAL A 199 -0.30 -10.25 17.00
CA VAL A 199 1.07 -10.67 17.32
C VAL A 199 1.63 -9.76 18.41
N PRO A 200 2.32 -10.29 19.45
CA PRO A 200 2.79 -9.48 20.58
C PRO A 200 3.75 -8.34 20.18
N ALA A 201 3.57 -7.17 20.78
CA ALA A 201 4.38 -5.98 20.53
C ALA A 201 5.89 -6.20 20.80
N ASP A 202 6.23 -6.96 21.84
CA ASP A 202 7.61 -7.30 22.19
C ASP A 202 8.29 -8.19 21.13
N PHE A 203 7.53 -9.06 20.47
CA PHE A 203 8.04 -9.82 19.31
C PHE A 203 8.37 -8.89 18.15
N TRP A 204 7.45 -7.98 17.79
CA TRP A 204 7.71 -7.04 16.70
C TRP A 204 8.92 -6.16 16.97
N ALA A 205 9.03 -5.62 18.19
CA ALA A 205 10.16 -4.78 18.58
C ALA A 205 11.51 -5.53 18.46
N GLU A 206 11.55 -6.80 18.88
CA GLU A 206 12.72 -7.65 18.74
C GLU A 206 13.03 -7.97 17.27
N ALA A 207 12.03 -8.39 16.52
CA ALA A 207 12.17 -8.73 15.10
C ALA A 207 12.72 -7.55 14.29
N TRP A 208 12.13 -6.37 14.47
CA TRP A 208 12.55 -5.17 13.74
C TRP A 208 13.92 -4.67 14.13
N LYS A 209 14.31 -4.84 15.39
CA LYS A 209 15.69 -4.56 15.82
C LYS A 209 16.68 -5.42 15.03
N GLN A 210 16.46 -6.73 14.93
CA GLN A 210 17.35 -7.64 14.22
C GLN A 210 17.31 -7.47 12.71
N VAL A 211 16.17 -7.21 12.12
CA VAL A 211 16.00 -6.98 10.68
C VAL A 211 16.71 -5.68 10.27
N ARG A 212 16.62 -4.61 11.08
CA ARG A 212 17.31 -3.34 10.83
C ARG A 212 18.82 -3.40 10.98
N GLU A 213 19.36 -4.43 11.64
CA GLU A 213 20.82 -4.69 11.61
C GLU A 213 21.31 -5.09 10.22
N ILE A 214 20.43 -5.67 9.37
CA ILE A 214 20.71 -6.05 7.98
C ILE A 214 20.37 -4.90 7.02
N ASN A 215 19.15 -4.37 7.12
CA ASN A 215 18.70 -3.24 6.35
C ASN A 215 18.09 -2.16 7.27
N PRO A 216 18.84 -1.09 7.58
CA PRO A 216 18.34 0.00 8.44
C PRO A 216 17.09 0.73 7.86
N ASP A 217 16.94 0.71 6.53
CA ASP A 217 15.88 1.40 5.81
C ASP A 217 14.67 0.49 5.50
N VAL A 218 14.58 -0.70 6.14
CA VAL A 218 13.45 -1.60 5.96
C VAL A 218 12.12 -0.90 6.22
N TYR A 219 11.20 -1.00 5.27
CA TYR A 219 9.87 -0.40 5.37
C TYR A 219 8.87 -1.37 6.01
N LEU A 220 8.10 -0.91 7.00
CA LEU A 220 7.21 -1.74 7.81
C LEU A 220 5.80 -1.17 7.85
N LEU A 221 4.87 -1.91 7.27
CA LEU A 221 3.44 -1.62 7.22
C LEU A 221 2.68 -2.65 8.04
N ALA A 222 1.87 -2.22 9.00
CA ALA A 222 1.02 -3.09 9.81
C ALA A 222 -0.43 -3.05 9.34
N GLU A 223 -1.03 -4.21 9.14
CA GLU A 223 -2.49 -4.29 9.16
C GLU A 223 -2.97 -4.25 10.62
N GLY A 224 -3.59 -3.13 10.97
CA GLY A 224 -4.11 -2.81 12.29
C GLY A 224 -4.25 -1.31 12.47
N GLU A 225 -4.98 -0.90 13.51
CA GLU A 225 -5.20 0.50 13.88
C GLU A 225 -4.78 0.81 15.33
N GLU A 226 -4.01 -0.08 15.94
CA GLU A 226 -3.47 0.09 17.27
C GLU A 226 -2.23 1.00 17.24
N THR A 227 -2.23 2.03 18.09
CA THR A 227 -1.12 3.01 18.14
C THR A 227 0.22 2.40 18.56
N TRP A 228 0.19 1.36 19.41
CA TRP A 228 1.37 0.66 19.87
C TRP A 228 2.16 -0.01 18.73
N LEU A 229 1.54 -0.26 17.55
CA LEU A 229 2.23 -0.75 16.37
C LEU A 229 3.34 0.22 15.93
N HIS A 230 3.10 1.53 15.99
CA HIS A 230 4.15 2.52 15.74
C HIS A 230 5.23 2.52 16.81
N GLU A 231 4.86 2.30 18.07
CA GLU A 231 5.81 2.25 19.19
C GLU A 231 6.78 1.07 19.06
N CYS A 232 6.35 -0.06 18.52
CA CYS A 232 7.21 -1.22 18.28
C CYS A 232 7.92 -1.19 16.92
N GLY A 233 7.75 -0.15 16.11
CA GLY A 233 8.62 0.17 14.98
C GLY A 233 8.00 0.11 13.60
N PHE A 234 6.69 -0.01 13.45
CA PHE A 234 6.02 0.14 12.15
C PHE A 234 5.97 1.61 11.72
N GLU A 235 6.25 1.90 10.45
CA GLU A 235 6.13 3.23 9.86
C GLU A 235 4.69 3.59 9.54
N ALA A 236 3.91 2.61 9.06
CA ALA A 236 2.54 2.82 8.63
C ALA A 236 1.58 1.80 9.24
N THR A 237 0.33 2.24 9.46
CA THR A 237 -0.79 1.40 9.86
C THR A 237 -1.99 1.66 8.95
N TYR A 238 -2.91 0.72 8.86
CA TYR A 238 -4.12 0.87 8.04
C TYR A 238 -5.05 1.96 8.59
N ALA A 239 -5.79 2.62 7.69
CA ALA A 239 -6.87 3.53 8.01
C ALA A 239 -8.23 2.88 7.69
N TRP A 240 -8.54 1.75 8.37
CA TRP A 240 -9.77 1.00 8.15
C TRP A 240 -11.02 1.82 8.44
N GLU A 241 -11.04 2.58 9.55
CA GLU A 241 -12.16 3.43 9.91
C GLU A 241 -12.44 4.46 8.80
N LEU A 242 -11.40 5.08 8.23
CA LEU A 242 -11.54 6.02 7.13
C LEU A 242 -12.15 5.36 5.88
N HIS A 243 -11.69 4.15 5.54
CA HIS A 243 -12.23 3.39 4.43
C HIS A 243 -13.75 3.14 4.59
N HIS A 244 -14.19 2.77 5.81
CA HIS A 244 -15.61 2.57 6.10
C HIS A 244 -16.40 3.88 6.06
N ILE A 245 -15.81 4.99 6.49
CA ILE A 245 -16.40 6.33 6.33
C ILE A 245 -16.63 6.66 4.86
N PHE A 246 -15.67 6.38 3.98
CA PHE A 246 -15.83 6.59 2.54
C PHE A 246 -17.02 5.81 1.97
N ASN A 247 -17.10 4.51 2.29
CA ASN A 247 -18.20 3.66 1.86
C ASN A 247 -19.57 4.17 2.38
N ALA A 248 -19.61 4.62 3.65
CA ALA A 248 -20.85 5.15 4.24
C ALA A 248 -21.28 6.47 3.57
N MET A 249 -20.34 7.40 3.36
CA MET A 249 -20.63 8.67 2.68
C MET A 249 -21.12 8.45 1.25
N ALA A 250 -20.50 7.54 0.50
CA ALA A 250 -20.92 7.19 -0.86
C ALA A 250 -22.35 6.63 -0.92
N LYS A 251 -22.79 5.94 0.14
CA LYS A 251 -24.14 5.35 0.26
C LYS A 251 -25.16 6.27 0.94
N GLY A 252 -24.79 7.52 1.24
CA GLY A 252 -25.68 8.49 1.88
C GLY A 252 -25.84 8.30 3.38
N GLY A 253 -24.84 7.71 4.05
CA GLY A 253 -24.72 7.71 5.51
C GLY A 253 -25.05 6.39 6.19
N SER A 254 -24.78 5.25 5.56
CA SER A 254 -24.93 3.95 6.24
C SER A 254 -23.99 2.90 5.69
N GLU A 255 -23.13 2.39 6.51
CA GLU A 255 -22.39 1.16 6.27
C GLU A 255 -22.44 0.24 7.49
N THR A 256 -22.64 -1.04 7.23
CA THR A 256 -22.54 -2.09 8.21
C THR A 256 -21.73 -3.24 7.61
N LYS A 257 -20.59 -3.56 8.21
CA LYS A 257 -19.75 -4.69 7.82
C LYS A 257 -19.60 -5.65 8.99
N ASN A 258 -19.88 -6.94 8.76
CA ASN A 258 -19.53 -7.98 9.70
C ASN A 258 -18.05 -8.31 9.55
N VAL A 259 -17.30 -8.17 10.64
CA VAL A 259 -15.88 -8.50 10.67
C VAL A 259 -15.74 -9.86 11.33
N ALA A 260 -14.94 -10.76 10.72
CA ALA A 260 -14.70 -12.08 11.27
C ALA A 260 -14.18 -11.97 12.72
N GLY A 261 -14.93 -12.55 13.64
CA GLY A 261 -14.51 -12.79 15.03
C GLY A 261 -14.81 -11.74 16.07
N ASP A 262 -15.03 -10.48 15.75
CA ASP A 262 -15.21 -9.44 16.76
C ASP A 262 -16.43 -8.53 16.58
N GLY A 263 -17.23 -8.78 15.55
CA GLY A 263 -18.50 -8.11 15.45
C GLY A 263 -18.77 -7.35 14.18
N THR A 264 -19.46 -6.23 14.33
CA THR A 264 -19.99 -5.42 13.23
C THR A 264 -19.39 -4.03 13.31
N ILE A 265 -18.66 -3.64 12.26
CA ILE A 265 -18.33 -2.23 12.05
C ILE A 265 -19.57 -1.55 11.49
N LYS A 266 -19.99 -0.50 12.17
CA LYS A 266 -21.10 0.33 11.74
C LYS A 266 -20.66 1.79 11.77
N THR A 267 -20.87 2.50 10.68
CA THR A 267 -20.69 3.95 10.61
C THR A 267 -21.88 4.59 9.94
N ASP A 268 -22.35 5.70 10.51
CA ASP A 268 -23.44 6.51 9.97
C ASP A 268 -22.90 7.80 9.30
N ALA A 269 -21.58 7.87 9.06
CA ALA A 269 -20.92 9.01 8.44
C ALA A 269 -21.58 9.35 7.09
N LYS A 270 -22.02 10.57 6.96
CA LYS A 270 -22.80 11.03 5.79
C LYS A 270 -22.27 12.33 5.22
N TYR A 271 -21.79 13.20 6.08
CA TYR A 271 -21.44 14.57 5.75
C TYR A 271 -19.95 14.81 5.89
N VAL A 272 -19.46 15.85 5.25
CA VAL A 272 -18.05 16.27 5.39
C VAL A 272 -17.67 16.57 6.85
N LYS A 273 -18.63 16.97 7.66
CA LYS A 273 -18.46 17.14 9.11
C LYS A 273 -17.95 15.84 9.77
N ASP A 274 -18.58 14.70 9.48
CA ASP A 274 -18.22 13.40 10.06
C ASP A 274 -16.78 13.00 9.67
N LEU A 275 -16.41 13.27 8.41
CA LEU A 275 -15.04 13.07 7.92
C LEU A 275 -14.03 13.99 8.64
N LYS A 276 -14.36 15.27 8.83
CA LYS A 276 -13.51 16.21 9.58
C LYS A 276 -13.29 15.76 11.02
N GLU A 277 -14.35 15.34 11.72
CA GLU A 277 -14.27 14.80 13.07
C GLU A 277 -13.39 13.55 13.17
N TYR A 278 -13.44 12.69 12.14
CA TYR A 278 -12.50 11.55 12.05
C TYR A 278 -11.06 12.03 11.88
N LEU A 279 -10.79 12.94 10.95
CA LEU A 279 -9.44 13.43 10.65
C LEU A 279 -8.79 14.12 11.88
N GLU A 280 -9.57 14.85 12.65
CA GLU A 280 -9.12 15.47 13.91
C GLU A 280 -8.74 14.38 14.95
N ARG A 281 -9.59 13.36 15.13
CA ARG A 281 -9.30 12.24 16.04
C ARG A 281 -8.10 11.42 15.60
N ASP A 282 -7.95 11.16 14.28
CA ASP A 282 -6.81 10.42 13.71
C ASP A 282 -5.51 11.20 13.89
N ASP A 283 -5.55 12.54 13.76
CA ASP A 283 -4.38 13.38 13.97
C ASP A 283 -3.90 13.36 15.42
N GLU A 284 -4.82 13.41 16.39
CA GLU A 284 -4.51 13.29 17.81
C GLU A 284 -4.02 11.89 18.19
N LYS A 285 -4.65 10.83 17.61
CA LYS A 285 -4.36 9.43 17.91
C LYS A 285 -3.01 8.97 17.40
N TYR A 286 -2.59 9.44 16.23
CA TYR A 286 -1.36 9.03 15.55
C TYR A 286 -0.41 10.21 15.34
N PRO A 287 0.39 10.59 16.35
CA PRO A 287 1.33 11.69 16.19
C PRO A 287 2.40 11.40 15.13
N ALA A 288 2.87 12.47 14.48
CA ALA A 288 3.97 12.35 13.52
C ALA A 288 5.21 11.66 14.15
N PRO A 289 5.94 10.81 13.42
CA PRO A 289 5.91 10.63 11.97
C PRO A 289 5.02 9.49 11.46
N ALA A 290 4.03 9.02 12.23
CA ALA A 290 3.14 7.93 11.83
C ALA A 290 2.49 8.18 10.46
N MET A 291 2.47 7.14 9.61
CA MET A 291 1.76 7.14 8.34
C MET A 291 0.51 6.28 8.41
N ARG A 292 -0.49 6.62 7.60
CA ARG A 292 -1.75 5.90 7.51
C ARG A 292 -1.94 5.39 6.09
N LEU A 293 -2.01 4.07 5.89
CA LEU A 293 -2.35 3.48 4.59
C LEU A 293 -3.81 3.79 4.29
N MET A 294 -4.05 4.65 3.31
CA MET A 294 -5.37 5.08 2.91
C MET A 294 -5.74 4.48 1.56
N PHE A 295 -6.93 3.91 1.47
CA PHE A 295 -7.35 3.14 0.30
C PHE A 295 -8.85 3.16 0.09
N THR A 296 -9.26 2.90 -1.14
CA THR A 296 -10.64 2.65 -1.53
C THR A 296 -10.90 1.19 -1.86
N SER A 297 -9.84 0.42 -2.11
CA SER A 297 -9.90 -1.04 -2.30
C SER A 297 -8.59 -1.71 -1.88
N ASN A 298 -8.65 -3.01 -1.58
CA ASN A 298 -7.57 -3.95 -1.38
C ASN A 298 -8.08 -5.36 -1.71
N HIS A 299 -7.26 -6.39 -1.49
CA HIS A 299 -7.64 -7.78 -1.76
C HIS A 299 -8.88 -8.24 -0.97
N ASP A 300 -9.04 -7.79 0.29
CA ASP A 300 -10.18 -8.14 1.13
C ASP A 300 -11.46 -7.45 0.65
N GLU A 301 -11.40 -6.13 0.47
CA GLU A 301 -12.57 -5.37 0.07
C GLU A 301 -13.08 -5.81 -1.30
N ASN A 302 -12.19 -5.99 -2.28
CA ASN A 302 -12.57 -6.46 -3.60
C ASN A 302 -13.21 -7.86 -3.55
N SER A 303 -12.63 -8.78 -2.79
CA SER A 303 -13.09 -10.17 -2.77
C SER A 303 -14.39 -10.35 -1.95
N TRP A 304 -14.50 -9.67 -0.81
CA TRP A 304 -15.54 -9.96 0.18
C TRP A 304 -16.63 -8.89 0.30
N ALA A 305 -16.28 -7.61 0.17
CA ALA A 305 -17.23 -6.51 0.31
C ALA A 305 -17.79 -6.04 -1.03
N GLY A 306 -17.03 -6.14 -2.10
CA GLY A 306 -17.42 -5.73 -3.45
C GLY A 306 -16.41 -4.84 -4.13
N THR A 307 -16.59 -4.64 -5.43
CA THR A 307 -15.77 -3.69 -6.19
C THR A 307 -15.99 -2.26 -5.69
N GLU A 308 -15.09 -1.33 -6.03
CA GLU A 308 -15.29 0.09 -5.73
C GLU A 308 -16.62 0.63 -6.33
N PHE A 309 -16.98 0.14 -7.51
CA PHE A 309 -18.20 0.53 -8.20
C PHE A 309 -19.45 0.04 -7.45
N GLU A 310 -19.42 -1.19 -6.89
CA GLU A 310 -20.50 -1.73 -6.07
C GLU A 310 -20.62 -0.99 -4.73
N ARG A 311 -19.49 -0.56 -4.14
CA ARG A 311 -19.46 0.07 -2.83
C ARG A 311 -19.65 1.58 -2.86
N MET A 312 -19.09 2.25 -3.86
CA MET A 312 -19.01 3.72 -3.92
C MET A 312 -19.72 4.33 -5.14
N GLY A 313 -20.11 3.52 -6.16
CA GLY A 313 -20.73 4.05 -7.37
C GLY A 313 -19.87 5.12 -8.04
N ASP A 314 -20.49 6.23 -8.45
CA ASP A 314 -19.82 7.35 -9.13
C ASP A 314 -18.82 8.11 -8.23
N ALA A 315 -18.90 7.91 -6.92
CA ALA A 315 -18.02 8.56 -5.95
C ALA A 315 -16.60 7.97 -5.89
N HIS A 316 -16.34 6.79 -6.49
CA HIS A 316 -15.10 6.04 -6.32
C HIS A 316 -13.85 6.87 -6.67
N LYS A 317 -13.84 7.62 -7.78
CA LYS A 317 -12.70 8.47 -8.17
C LYS A 317 -12.46 9.63 -7.20
N THR A 318 -13.53 10.18 -6.63
CA THR A 318 -13.46 11.29 -5.66
C THR A 318 -12.80 10.85 -4.37
N PHE A 319 -13.19 9.69 -3.83
CA PHE A 319 -12.56 9.13 -2.64
C PHE A 319 -11.14 8.63 -2.92
N ALA A 320 -10.88 8.02 -4.10
CA ALA A 320 -9.52 7.66 -4.49
C ALA A 320 -8.61 8.90 -4.56
N ALA A 321 -9.05 9.99 -5.18
CA ALA A 321 -8.28 11.24 -5.23
C ALA A 321 -8.00 11.82 -3.83
N LEU A 322 -8.95 11.69 -2.90
CA LEU A 322 -8.80 12.16 -1.53
C LEU A 322 -7.66 11.44 -0.80
N THR A 323 -7.48 10.13 -1.01
CA THR A 323 -6.40 9.37 -0.35
C THR A 323 -5.01 9.88 -0.69
N PHE A 324 -4.83 10.57 -1.82
CA PHE A 324 -3.53 11.09 -2.25
C PHE A 324 -3.15 12.43 -1.60
N VAL A 325 -4.10 13.13 -0.99
CA VAL A 325 -3.87 14.52 -0.53
C VAL A 325 -4.10 14.74 0.97
N LEU A 326 -4.66 13.76 1.69
CA LEU A 326 -4.86 13.86 3.13
C LEU A 326 -3.53 13.87 3.91
N PRO A 327 -3.48 14.50 5.10
CA PRO A 327 -2.33 14.41 5.99
C PRO A 327 -1.99 12.96 6.36
N LYS A 328 -0.71 12.67 6.60
CA LYS A 328 -0.20 11.35 6.99
C LYS A 328 -0.51 10.23 6.00
N SER A 329 -1.12 10.54 4.86
CA SER A 329 -1.53 9.54 3.89
C SER A 329 -0.34 8.84 3.25
N GLN A 330 -0.46 7.52 3.15
CA GLN A 330 0.21 6.69 2.18
C GLN A 330 -0.86 6.02 1.33
N PRO A 331 -1.07 6.46 0.07
CA PRO A 331 -2.13 5.91 -0.75
C PRO A 331 -1.78 4.52 -1.26
N LEU A 332 -2.78 3.64 -1.29
CA LEU A 332 -2.71 2.31 -1.85
C LEU A 332 -3.53 2.22 -3.13
N ILE A 333 -2.98 1.57 -4.14
CA ILE A 333 -3.66 1.12 -5.36
C ILE A 333 -3.62 -0.41 -5.37
N TYR A 334 -4.76 -1.06 -5.50
CA TYR A 334 -4.86 -2.52 -5.57
C TYR A 334 -4.86 -3.02 -7.01
N THR A 335 -4.35 -4.24 -7.24
CA THR A 335 -4.34 -4.96 -8.52
C THR A 335 -5.66 -4.85 -9.26
N GLY A 336 -5.63 -4.24 -10.46
CA GLY A 336 -6.80 -4.03 -11.31
C GLY A 336 -7.55 -2.71 -11.06
N GLN A 337 -7.31 -2.03 -9.96
CA GLN A 337 -7.91 -0.73 -9.68
C GLN A 337 -7.47 0.32 -10.71
N GLU A 338 -6.20 0.25 -11.13
CA GLU A 338 -5.60 1.12 -12.14
C GLU A 338 -6.15 0.95 -13.56
N ILE A 339 -6.89 -0.11 -13.79
CA ILE A 339 -7.59 -0.36 -15.06
C ILE A 339 -9.11 -0.31 -14.93
N GLY A 340 -9.61 0.14 -13.78
CA GLY A 340 -11.05 0.23 -13.50
C GLY A 340 -11.75 -1.11 -13.40
N LEU A 341 -11.11 -2.09 -12.78
CA LEU A 341 -11.65 -3.43 -12.61
C LEU A 341 -12.99 -3.39 -11.86
N ASN A 342 -14.09 -3.63 -12.57
CA ASN A 342 -15.43 -3.76 -11.97
C ASN A 342 -15.83 -5.23 -11.86
N ARG A 343 -14.98 -6.03 -11.23
CA ARG A 343 -15.20 -7.46 -11.00
C ARG A 343 -14.50 -7.86 -9.69
N ARG A 344 -15.16 -8.68 -8.89
CA ARG A 344 -14.55 -9.29 -7.72
C ARG A 344 -13.61 -10.39 -8.18
N LEU A 345 -12.33 -10.31 -7.81
CA LEU A 345 -11.37 -11.34 -8.10
C LEU A 345 -11.62 -12.57 -7.23
N ALA A 346 -11.53 -13.75 -7.85
CA ALA A 346 -11.79 -15.02 -7.17
C ALA A 346 -10.62 -15.38 -6.26
N PHE A 347 -10.73 -15.11 -4.95
CA PHE A 347 -9.64 -15.17 -3.99
C PHE A 347 -8.95 -16.55 -3.90
N PHE A 348 -9.72 -17.64 -3.96
CA PHE A 348 -9.21 -19.02 -3.82
C PHE A 348 -8.95 -19.72 -5.15
N GLU A 349 -9.09 -19.00 -6.26
CA GLU A 349 -9.06 -19.58 -7.60
C GLU A 349 -8.10 -18.80 -8.50
N LYS A 350 -7.85 -19.37 -9.71
CA LYS A 350 -7.17 -18.62 -10.77
C LYS A 350 -8.13 -17.62 -11.40
N ASP A 351 -7.69 -16.39 -11.48
CA ASP A 351 -8.34 -15.28 -12.16
C ASP A 351 -7.27 -14.41 -12.85
N SER A 352 -7.62 -13.48 -13.70
CA SER A 352 -6.65 -12.58 -14.33
C SER A 352 -7.29 -11.25 -14.70
N ILE A 353 -6.54 -10.16 -14.50
CA ILE A 353 -6.90 -8.83 -14.97
C ILE A 353 -6.36 -8.52 -16.37
N GLU A 354 -5.45 -9.34 -16.92
CA GLU A 354 -4.66 -9.05 -18.12
C GLU A 354 -5.52 -8.72 -19.36
N GLU A 355 -6.65 -9.38 -19.53
CA GLU A 355 -7.57 -9.14 -20.65
C GLU A 355 -8.19 -7.72 -20.66
N LEU A 356 -8.12 -7.02 -19.54
CA LEU A 356 -8.68 -5.66 -19.38
C LEU A 356 -7.63 -4.57 -19.59
N VAL A 357 -6.36 -4.92 -19.55
CA VAL A 357 -5.21 -3.99 -19.54
C VAL A 357 -5.18 -3.10 -20.77
N ASP A 358 -5.46 -3.63 -21.93
CA ASP A 358 -5.38 -2.92 -23.22
C ASP A 358 -6.65 -2.21 -23.65
N LEU A 359 -7.73 -2.33 -22.87
CA LEU A 359 -8.98 -1.63 -23.18
C LEU A 359 -8.81 -0.12 -23.01
N GLU A 360 -9.49 0.67 -23.85
CA GLU A 360 -9.46 2.14 -23.77
C GLU A 360 -9.89 2.66 -22.40
N TYR A 361 -10.90 2.02 -21.82
CA TYR A 361 -11.35 2.25 -20.47
C TYR A 361 -10.23 2.05 -19.41
N GLY A 362 -9.45 0.98 -19.52
CA GLY A 362 -8.31 0.73 -18.63
C GLY A 362 -7.23 1.80 -18.73
N LYS A 363 -6.95 2.30 -19.94
CA LYS A 363 -6.01 3.41 -20.17
C LYS A 363 -6.47 4.71 -19.51
N GLU A 364 -7.78 4.98 -19.53
CA GLU A 364 -8.35 6.15 -18.84
C GLU A 364 -8.12 6.09 -17.33
N PHE A 365 -8.34 4.91 -16.71
CA PHE A 365 -8.08 4.72 -15.28
C PHE A 365 -6.58 4.82 -14.94
N ARG A 366 -5.69 4.25 -15.75
CA ARG A 366 -4.25 4.43 -15.56
C ARG A 366 -3.85 5.89 -15.63
N ASN A 367 -4.37 6.66 -16.58
CA ASN A 367 -4.12 8.09 -16.67
C ASN A 367 -4.65 8.84 -15.43
N PHE A 368 -5.79 8.42 -14.89
CA PHE A 368 -6.31 8.96 -13.64
C PHE A 368 -5.33 8.75 -12.48
N TYR A 369 -4.92 7.51 -12.20
CA TYR A 369 -3.95 7.23 -11.13
C TYR A 369 -2.58 7.85 -11.39
N LYS A 370 -2.08 7.83 -12.62
CA LYS A 370 -0.84 8.50 -13.02
C LYS A 370 -0.89 10.01 -12.76
N SER A 371 -2.04 10.65 -12.95
CA SER A 371 -2.18 12.07 -12.63
C SER A 371 -2.11 12.34 -11.13
N LEU A 372 -2.74 11.49 -10.32
CA LEU A 372 -2.72 11.60 -8.85
C LEU A 372 -1.33 11.37 -8.26
N THR A 373 -0.63 10.33 -8.71
CA THR A 373 0.75 10.05 -8.28
C THR A 373 1.70 11.18 -8.66
N LYS A 374 1.59 11.67 -9.90
CA LYS A 374 2.37 12.83 -10.37
C LYS A 374 2.08 14.09 -9.54
N PHE A 375 0.81 14.36 -9.25
CA PHE A 375 0.43 15.49 -8.40
C PHE A 375 1.02 15.36 -7.00
N ARG A 376 0.93 14.18 -6.39
CA ARG A 376 1.51 13.92 -5.08
C ARG A 376 3.02 14.13 -5.06
N HIS A 377 3.75 13.50 -5.99
CA HIS A 377 5.22 13.60 -6.04
C HIS A 377 5.73 15.00 -6.36
N ALA A 378 4.97 15.79 -7.14
CA ALA A 378 5.34 17.17 -7.46
C ALA A 378 5.14 18.14 -6.29
N ASN A 379 4.43 17.74 -5.23
CA ASN A 379 4.04 18.60 -4.12
C ASN A 379 4.53 18.03 -2.78
N SER A 380 5.71 18.50 -2.33
CA SER A 380 6.32 18.07 -1.04
C SER A 380 5.40 18.30 0.15
N VAL A 381 4.50 19.27 0.07
CA VAL A 381 3.49 19.57 1.08
C VAL A 381 2.53 18.40 1.36
N LEU A 382 2.42 17.44 0.43
CA LEU A 382 1.58 16.25 0.58
C LEU A 382 2.28 15.10 1.29
N ALA A 383 3.61 15.20 1.47
CA ALA A 383 4.36 14.18 2.19
C ALA A 383 3.85 14.00 3.63
N ALA A 384 3.88 12.76 4.11
CA ALA A 384 3.70 12.41 5.50
C ALA A 384 4.99 12.70 6.31
N GLY A 385 5.15 12.11 7.48
CA GLY A 385 6.38 12.19 8.26
C GLY A 385 6.34 13.27 9.35
N ALA A 386 7.51 13.74 9.78
CA ALA A 386 7.62 14.59 10.96
C ALA A 386 7.06 16.01 10.75
N ASN A 387 7.03 16.50 9.51
CA ASN A 387 6.65 17.87 9.16
C ASN A 387 5.38 17.91 8.31
N VAL A 388 4.36 17.15 8.71
CA VAL A 388 3.08 17.15 7.99
C VAL A 388 2.46 18.54 8.00
N ALA A 389 2.23 19.12 6.82
CA ALA A 389 1.55 20.40 6.70
C ALA A 389 0.07 20.24 7.10
N PRO A 390 -0.47 21.09 7.96
CA PRO A 390 -1.86 21.01 8.40
C PRO A 390 -2.83 21.32 7.26
N MET A 391 -4.06 20.84 7.40
CA MET A 391 -5.19 21.25 6.56
C MET A 391 -5.76 22.57 7.11
N VAL A 392 -5.89 23.56 6.23
CA VAL A 392 -6.59 24.81 6.54
C VAL A 392 -7.87 24.82 5.70
N TYR A 393 -9.01 24.65 6.34
CA TYR A 393 -10.29 24.56 5.64
C TYR A 393 -10.70 25.90 5.02
N VAL A 394 -11.39 25.83 3.88
CA VAL A 394 -12.15 26.95 3.32
C VAL A 394 -13.41 27.10 4.17
N GLU A 395 -13.61 28.27 4.76
CA GLU A 395 -14.73 28.58 5.63
C GLU A 395 -16.05 28.64 4.82
N ASP A 396 -17.17 28.44 5.51
CA ASP A 396 -18.54 28.52 4.94
C ASP A 396 -18.77 27.61 3.71
N ALA A 397 -17.99 26.54 3.55
CA ALA A 397 -18.22 25.55 2.50
C ALA A 397 -19.56 24.81 2.72
N PRO A 398 -20.30 24.48 1.64
CA PRO A 398 -21.50 23.65 1.74
C PRO A 398 -21.25 22.34 2.49
N GLU A 399 -22.27 21.80 3.15
CA GLU A 399 -22.17 20.59 3.98
C GLU A 399 -21.60 19.37 3.24
N ALA A 400 -21.82 19.31 1.92
CA ALA A 400 -21.29 18.24 1.06
C ALA A 400 -19.90 18.54 0.48
N VAL A 401 -19.33 19.72 0.73
CA VAL A 401 -18.06 20.15 0.11
C VAL A 401 -16.95 20.15 1.15
N LEU A 402 -15.89 19.36 0.89
CA LEU A 402 -14.62 19.47 1.59
C LEU A 402 -13.68 20.34 0.73
N ALA A 403 -13.28 21.49 1.25
CA ALA A 403 -12.28 22.33 0.63
C ALA A 403 -11.23 22.75 1.64
N PHE A 404 -9.96 22.62 1.28
CA PHE A 404 -8.85 22.95 2.17
C PHE A 404 -7.59 23.29 1.37
N THR A 405 -6.70 24.03 2.03
CA THR A 405 -5.33 24.22 1.58
C THR A 405 -4.36 23.51 2.50
N ARG A 406 -3.21 23.09 1.95
CA ARG A 406 -2.00 22.70 2.69
C ARG A 406 -0.84 23.49 2.11
N GLU A 407 0.05 23.97 2.96
CA GLU A 407 1.17 24.85 2.55
C GLU A 407 2.41 24.54 3.39
N ASN A 408 3.55 24.50 2.73
CA ASN A 408 4.87 24.46 3.35
C ASN A 408 5.78 25.53 2.68
N GLU A 409 7.10 25.47 2.91
CA GLU A 409 8.04 26.42 2.32
C GLU A 409 8.16 26.31 0.81
N ASP A 410 7.91 25.12 0.23
CA ASP A 410 8.15 24.81 -1.18
C ASP A 410 6.92 25.04 -2.06
N ASN A 411 5.74 24.67 -1.57
CA ASN A 411 4.50 24.72 -2.36
C ASN A 411 3.23 24.80 -1.51
N LYS A 412 2.16 25.13 -2.19
CA LYS A 412 0.81 25.14 -1.65
C LYS A 412 -0.13 24.36 -2.56
N VAL A 413 -1.02 23.59 -1.97
CA VAL A 413 -2.13 22.95 -2.68
C VAL A 413 -3.47 23.48 -2.22
N LEU A 414 -4.42 23.56 -3.15
CA LEU A 414 -5.85 23.76 -2.89
C LEU A 414 -6.59 22.52 -3.38
N CYS A 415 -7.28 21.86 -2.48
CA CYS A 415 -8.03 20.63 -2.74
C CYS A 415 -9.51 20.87 -2.46
N ILE A 416 -10.38 20.56 -3.44
CA ILE A 416 -11.82 20.77 -3.36
C ILE A 416 -12.52 19.49 -3.80
N PHE A 417 -13.51 19.02 -3.02
CA PHE A 417 -14.26 17.78 -3.26
C PHE A 417 -15.75 18.01 -3.01
N ASN A 418 -16.59 17.57 -3.95
CA ASN A 418 -18.02 17.48 -3.76
C ASN A 418 -18.39 16.02 -3.43
N PHE A 419 -18.80 15.74 -2.21
CA PHE A 419 -19.23 14.43 -1.75
C PHE A 419 -20.75 14.24 -1.82
N SER A 420 -21.35 14.71 -2.91
CA SER A 420 -22.79 14.51 -3.16
C SER A 420 -23.09 14.24 -4.63
N ALA A 421 -24.24 13.64 -4.86
CA ALA A 421 -24.81 13.42 -6.21
C ALA A 421 -25.47 14.68 -6.81
N GLU A 422 -25.34 15.83 -6.15
CA GLU A 422 -25.91 17.10 -6.59
C GLU A 422 -24.79 18.11 -6.89
N PRO A 423 -24.95 19.00 -7.88
CA PRO A 423 -24.03 20.11 -8.07
C PRO A 423 -23.92 21.00 -6.83
N GLN A 424 -22.75 21.51 -6.56
CA GLN A 424 -22.48 22.40 -5.43
C GLN A 424 -21.76 23.67 -5.90
N SER A 425 -21.96 24.78 -5.18
CA SER A 425 -21.24 26.04 -5.42
C SER A 425 -20.45 26.42 -4.18
N LEU A 426 -19.14 26.60 -4.33
CA LEU A 426 -18.24 26.99 -3.24
C LEU A 426 -17.74 28.43 -3.44
N THR A 427 -17.96 29.29 -2.45
CA THR A 427 -17.30 30.61 -2.44
C THR A 427 -15.92 30.48 -1.78
N LEU A 428 -14.87 30.89 -2.49
CA LEU A 428 -13.51 30.81 -2.01
C LEU A 428 -13.19 31.94 -1.01
N THR A 429 -12.46 31.59 0.03
CA THR A 429 -11.94 32.53 1.04
C THR A 429 -10.49 32.92 0.74
N GLU A 430 -9.92 33.87 1.49
CA GLU A 430 -8.59 34.42 1.26
C GLU A 430 -7.49 33.34 1.25
N ASN A 431 -7.62 32.32 2.11
CA ASN A 431 -6.65 31.24 2.17
C ASN A 431 -6.61 30.38 0.88
N ALA A 432 -7.67 30.38 0.09
CA ALA A 432 -7.78 29.66 -1.18
C ALA A 432 -7.41 30.54 -2.41
N ALA A 433 -7.18 31.84 -2.22
CA ALA A 433 -6.81 32.74 -3.32
C ALA A 433 -5.38 32.46 -3.84
N GLY A 434 -5.18 32.63 -5.14
CA GLY A 434 -3.87 32.48 -5.79
C GLY A 434 -3.94 32.03 -7.23
N ASP A 435 -2.77 31.93 -7.83
CA ASP A 435 -2.57 31.37 -9.17
C ASP A 435 -2.12 29.93 -9.02
N TYR A 436 -2.81 29.01 -9.64
CA TYR A 436 -2.62 27.57 -9.49
C TYR A 436 -2.52 26.85 -10.83
N ASN A 437 -1.80 25.73 -10.83
CA ASN A 437 -1.86 24.72 -11.89
C ASN A 437 -2.81 23.60 -11.45
N CYS A 438 -3.84 23.32 -12.25
CA CYS A 438 -4.74 22.20 -12.03
C CYS A 438 -4.04 20.89 -12.37
N ILE A 439 -4.39 19.81 -11.67
CA ILE A 439 -3.97 18.45 -12.03
C ILE A 439 -4.30 18.09 -13.49
N CYS A 440 -5.31 18.72 -14.07
CA CYS A 440 -5.70 18.59 -15.47
C CYS A 440 -4.77 19.34 -16.45
N GLY A 441 -3.78 20.08 -15.95
CA GLY A 441 -2.82 20.83 -16.75
C GLY A 441 -3.27 22.25 -17.12
N GLU A 442 -4.38 22.74 -16.61
CA GLU A 442 -4.87 24.10 -16.83
C GLU A 442 -4.41 25.04 -15.72
N GLU A 443 -4.08 26.28 -16.10
CA GLU A 443 -3.85 27.36 -15.14
C GLU A 443 -5.17 27.94 -14.66
N ARG A 444 -5.26 28.21 -13.35
CA ARG A 444 -6.43 28.80 -12.70
C ARG A 444 -5.98 29.91 -11.77
N SER A 445 -6.68 31.04 -11.81
CA SER A 445 -6.44 32.17 -10.90
C SER A 445 -7.70 32.44 -10.11
N TYR A 446 -7.57 32.45 -8.79
CA TYR A 446 -8.69 32.64 -7.88
C TYR A 446 -8.46 33.79 -6.91
N LYS A 447 -9.52 34.51 -6.59
CA LYS A 447 -9.58 35.56 -5.56
C LYS A 447 -10.59 35.19 -4.49
N ALA A 448 -10.44 35.77 -3.34
CA ALA A 448 -11.49 35.68 -2.30
C ALA A 448 -12.82 36.23 -2.86
N GLY A 449 -13.88 35.50 -2.65
CA GLY A 449 -15.22 35.79 -3.17
C GLY A 449 -15.54 35.15 -4.54
N ASP A 450 -14.56 34.57 -5.23
CA ASP A 450 -14.84 33.81 -6.46
C ASP A 450 -15.66 32.57 -6.13
N VAL A 451 -16.58 32.21 -7.03
CA VAL A 451 -17.43 31.03 -6.90
C VAL A 451 -16.93 29.92 -7.81
N VAL A 452 -16.77 28.73 -7.24
CA VAL A 452 -16.40 27.51 -7.95
C VAL A 452 -17.61 26.60 -8.02
N GLU A 453 -18.05 26.28 -9.24
CA GLU A 453 -19.10 25.31 -9.50
C GLU A 453 -18.51 23.89 -9.54
N LEU A 454 -19.15 22.95 -8.85
CA LEU A 454 -18.71 21.58 -8.71
C LEU A 454 -19.82 20.65 -9.19
N GLU A 455 -19.54 19.88 -10.21
CA GLU A 455 -20.42 18.79 -10.65
C GLU A 455 -20.57 17.72 -9.55
N PRO A 456 -21.58 16.85 -9.60
CA PRO A 456 -21.73 15.74 -8.70
C PRO A 456 -20.45 14.90 -8.63
N TRP A 457 -19.99 14.58 -7.40
CA TRP A 457 -18.79 13.78 -7.15
C TRP A 457 -17.50 14.33 -7.80
N ALA A 458 -17.48 15.62 -8.15
CA ALA A 458 -16.31 16.25 -8.71
C ALA A 458 -15.22 16.51 -7.65
N TYR A 459 -13.98 16.52 -8.11
CA TYR A 459 -12.85 16.99 -7.32
C TYR A 459 -11.95 17.92 -8.13
N MET A 460 -11.26 18.81 -7.46
CA MET A 460 -10.24 19.67 -8.04
C MET A 460 -8.98 19.63 -7.15
N LEU A 461 -7.85 19.34 -7.77
CA LEU A 461 -6.54 19.38 -7.14
C LEU A 461 -5.68 20.42 -7.87
N LEU A 462 -5.23 21.41 -7.13
CA LEU A 462 -4.52 22.57 -7.65
C LEU A 462 -3.24 22.80 -6.82
N SER A 463 -2.16 23.23 -7.48
CA SER A 463 -0.86 23.50 -6.82
C SER A 463 -0.20 24.76 -7.33
N LYS A 464 0.56 25.45 -6.48
CA LYS A 464 1.42 26.58 -6.79
C LYS A 464 2.73 26.52 -6.03
#